data_437b0845a63d5399ca84d4f2e8073a29
#
_entry.id   437b0845a63d5399ca84d4f2e8073a29
#
_cell.length_a   1.000
_cell.length_b   1.000
_cell.length_c   1.000
_cell.angle_alpha   90.00
_cell.angle_beta   90.00
_cell.angle_gamma   90.00
#
_symmetry.space_group_name_H-M   'P 1'
#
loop_
_entity.id
_entity.type
_entity.pdbx_description
1 polymer ?
#
loop_
_entity_poly.entity_id
_entity_poly.type
_entity_poly.pdbx_seq_one_letter_code
_entity_poly.pdbx_strand_id
1 'polypeptide(L)'
;MTPEAMRVSTGIQGLDHILLGGLIPQRTYSVYGEPGAGKTTLGLHFLSAGASIGEKALMITFDQPEDHVRADAASIGLDIDSVKIVDLTPPPEIFSENQTYDIFSPAEVEREPLTSEISKAIRDATPARVFVDSFAQFRALAADAFHYRRLAQSFFQFVTRQRATLIVACDDCDCARDVDGVIQLEFAHPGRTIRVLKFRGSDFQPGHHQMRLTSSGLQLPLTAA
;
A
#
# COMPACT_ATOMS: atom_id res chain seq x y z
N MET A 1 24.28 -5.77 23.36
CA MET A 1 23.99 -5.58 21.93
C MET A 1 22.65 -6.23 21.67
N THR A 2 21.59 -5.46 21.53
CA THR A 2 20.30 -5.95 21.04
C THR A 2 20.52 -6.46 19.62
N PRO A 3 20.01 -7.65 19.23
CA PRO A 3 20.12 -8.11 17.87
C PRO A 3 19.49 -7.05 16.97
N GLU A 4 20.23 -6.65 15.93
CA GLU A 4 19.73 -5.74 14.90
C GLU A 4 18.41 -6.33 14.40
N ALA A 5 17.30 -5.72 14.77
CA ALA A 5 15.98 -6.23 14.41
C ALA A 5 15.89 -6.21 12.89
N MET A 6 15.68 -7.37 12.29
CA MET A 6 15.54 -7.52 10.84
C MET A 6 14.55 -6.47 10.31
N ARG A 7 14.97 -5.67 9.32
CA ARG A 7 14.16 -4.62 8.72
C ARG A 7 13.75 -5.01 7.31
N VAL A 8 12.63 -4.49 6.87
CA VAL A 8 12.11 -4.69 5.52
C VAL A 8 12.36 -3.41 4.74
N SER A 9 13.21 -3.50 3.72
CA SER A 9 13.50 -2.35 2.85
C SER A 9 12.24 -1.88 2.12
N THR A 10 12.06 -0.57 2.03
CA THR A 10 11.02 0.05 1.21
C THR A 10 11.37 0.06 -0.27
N GLY A 11 12.61 -0.30 -0.64
CA GLY A 11 13.14 -0.13 -2.00
C GLY A 11 13.59 1.31 -2.31
N ILE A 12 13.46 2.21 -1.35
CA ILE A 12 13.83 3.62 -1.46
C ILE A 12 14.87 3.92 -0.38
N GLN A 13 16.14 3.94 -0.77
CA GLN A 13 17.27 4.04 0.16
C GLN A 13 17.15 5.22 1.13
N GLY A 14 16.73 6.39 0.64
CA GLY A 14 16.54 7.56 1.48
C GLY A 14 15.42 7.40 2.50
N LEU A 15 14.33 6.69 2.15
CA LEU A 15 13.25 6.39 3.09
C LEU A 15 13.70 5.36 4.12
N ASP A 16 14.43 4.33 3.72
CA ASP A 16 15.00 3.35 4.65
C ASP A 16 15.95 4.03 5.65
N HIS A 17 16.71 5.03 5.21
CA HIS A 17 17.57 5.82 6.11
C HIS A 17 16.74 6.63 7.12
N ILE A 18 15.65 7.27 6.70
CA ILE A 18 14.73 7.99 7.58
C ILE A 18 14.10 7.04 8.62
N LEU A 19 13.80 5.81 8.23
CA LEU A 19 13.21 4.76 9.07
C LEU A 19 14.25 3.96 9.88
N LEU A 20 15.51 4.38 9.88
CA LEU A 20 16.62 3.72 10.59
C LEU A 20 16.78 2.24 10.17
N GLY A 21 16.77 2.00 8.85
CA GLY A 21 17.00 0.70 8.24
C GLY A 21 15.79 0.09 7.52
N GLY A 22 14.66 0.79 7.50
CA GLY A 22 13.43 0.33 6.83
C GLY A 22 12.29 -0.02 7.78
N LEU A 23 11.28 -0.69 7.27
CA LEU A 23 10.06 -1.06 8.00
C LEU A 23 10.31 -2.19 9.00
N ILE A 24 9.55 -2.21 10.09
CA ILE A 24 9.51 -3.37 10.98
C ILE A 24 8.63 -4.44 10.33
N PRO A 25 9.09 -5.71 10.24
CA PRO A 25 8.33 -6.75 9.58
C PRO A 25 7.01 -7.07 10.30
N GLN A 26 6.05 -7.61 9.55
CA GLN A 26 4.76 -8.09 10.06
C GLN A 26 3.94 -7.00 10.76
N ARG A 27 4.05 -5.77 10.25
CA ARG A 27 3.27 -4.61 10.70
C ARG A 27 2.55 -3.96 9.54
N THR A 28 1.62 -3.07 9.88
CA THR A 28 0.80 -2.33 8.92
C THR A 28 1.23 -0.87 8.88
N TYR A 29 1.42 -0.36 7.67
CA TYR A 29 1.80 1.01 7.37
C TYR A 29 0.79 1.65 6.43
N SER A 30 0.48 2.92 6.63
CA SER A 30 -0.28 3.72 5.66
C SER A 30 0.63 4.74 4.99
N VAL A 31 0.43 4.86 3.69
CA VAL A 31 1.00 5.94 2.88
C VAL A 31 -0.17 6.78 2.38
N TYR A 32 -0.22 8.05 2.73
CA TYR A 32 -1.28 8.93 2.30
C TYR A 32 -0.76 10.24 1.71
N GLY A 33 -1.59 10.89 0.92
CA GLY A 33 -1.28 12.14 0.23
C GLY A 33 -2.21 12.36 -0.94
N GLU A 34 -2.14 13.55 -1.50
CA GLU A 34 -2.96 13.93 -2.64
C GLU A 34 -2.75 13.02 -3.86
N PRO A 35 -3.72 12.94 -4.80
CA PRO A 35 -3.53 12.27 -6.08
C PRO A 35 -2.26 12.77 -6.78
N GLY A 36 -1.45 11.84 -7.31
CA GLY A 36 -0.18 12.18 -7.96
C GLY A 36 1.00 12.44 -7.00
N ALA A 37 0.82 12.34 -5.67
CA ALA A 37 1.92 12.51 -4.72
C ALA A 37 2.99 11.40 -4.81
N GLY A 38 2.66 10.21 -5.37
CA GLY A 38 3.60 9.09 -5.55
C GLY A 38 3.32 7.89 -4.67
N LYS A 39 2.09 7.74 -4.15
CA LYS A 39 1.68 6.61 -3.29
C LYS A 39 1.88 5.26 -3.98
N THR A 40 1.32 5.11 -5.18
CA THR A 40 1.47 3.89 -6.01
C THR A 40 2.94 3.60 -6.29
N THR A 41 3.71 4.61 -6.68
CA THR A 41 5.15 4.46 -6.94
C THR A 41 5.91 3.95 -5.71
N LEU A 42 5.60 4.46 -4.51
CA LEU A 42 6.19 3.97 -3.27
C LEU A 42 5.85 2.49 -3.04
N GLY A 43 4.59 2.10 -3.27
CA GLY A 43 4.15 0.71 -3.17
C GLY A 43 4.87 -0.21 -4.17
N LEU A 44 5.06 0.25 -5.40
CA LEU A 44 5.80 -0.51 -6.43
C LEU A 44 7.27 -0.71 -6.04
N HIS A 45 7.95 0.32 -5.50
CA HIS A 45 9.30 0.16 -4.94
C HIS A 45 9.34 -0.91 -3.84
N PHE A 46 8.38 -0.85 -2.91
CA PHE A 46 8.30 -1.81 -1.81
C PHE A 46 8.12 -3.26 -2.29
N LEU A 47 7.27 -3.47 -3.31
CA LEU A 47 7.04 -4.81 -3.87
C LEU A 47 8.25 -5.29 -4.67
N SER A 48 8.82 -4.44 -5.54
CA SER A 48 10.00 -4.74 -6.35
C SER A 48 11.21 -5.08 -5.49
N ALA A 49 11.42 -4.35 -4.38
CA ALA A 49 12.50 -4.66 -3.44
C ALA A 49 12.34 -6.04 -2.79
N GLY A 50 11.13 -6.50 -2.52
CA GLY A 50 10.88 -7.86 -2.05
C GLY A 50 11.12 -8.89 -3.14
N ALA A 51 10.60 -8.65 -4.34
CA ALA A 51 10.76 -9.52 -5.49
C ALA A 51 12.25 -9.75 -5.83
N SER A 52 13.06 -8.70 -5.77
CA SER A 52 14.51 -8.77 -6.06
C SER A 52 15.32 -9.69 -5.14
N ILE A 53 14.81 -9.95 -3.94
CA ILE A 53 15.43 -10.88 -2.97
C ILE A 53 14.66 -12.21 -2.84
N GLY A 54 13.73 -12.48 -3.77
CA GLY A 54 12.95 -13.71 -3.82
C GLY A 54 11.81 -13.80 -2.79
N GLU A 55 11.43 -12.71 -2.14
CA GLU A 55 10.23 -12.68 -1.30
C GLU A 55 8.96 -12.70 -2.15
N LYS A 56 7.96 -13.46 -1.72
CA LYS A 56 6.65 -13.42 -2.35
C LYS A 56 5.96 -12.09 -2.02
N ALA A 57 5.54 -11.39 -3.05
CA ALA A 57 4.87 -10.12 -2.94
C ALA A 57 3.49 -10.14 -3.61
N LEU A 58 2.54 -9.43 -3.03
CA LEU A 58 1.16 -9.33 -3.50
C LEU A 58 0.74 -7.87 -3.57
N MET A 59 0.18 -7.47 -4.70
CA MET A 59 -0.55 -6.21 -4.86
C MET A 59 -2.04 -6.48 -4.96
N ILE A 60 -2.83 -5.64 -4.32
CA ILE A 60 -4.29 -5.58 -4.49
C ILE A 60 -4.58 -4.20 -5.04
N THR A 61 -5.13 -4.13 -6.24
CA THR A 61 -5.47 -2.88 -6.91
C THR A 61 -6.96 -2.76 -7.13
N PHE A 62 -7.51 -1.56 -6.91
CA PHE A 62 -8.91 -1.22 -7.14
C PHE A 62 -9.07 -0.12 -8.20
N ASP A 63 -8.00 0.65 -8.44
CA ASP A 63 -8.08 1.87 -9.24
C ASP A 63 -7.37 1.73 -10.59
N GLN A 64 -6.42 0.80 -10.72
CA GLN A 64 -5.68 0.56 -11.94
C GLN A 64 -5.69 -0.91 -12.33
N PRO A 65 -6.00 -1.26 -13.61
CA PRO A 65 -5.87 -2.61 -14.13
C PRO A 65 -4.42 -3.13 -14.04
N GLU A 66 -4.26 -4.45 -13.94
CA GLU A 66 -2.95 -5.09 -13.79
C GLU A 66 -1.95 -4.71 -14.89
N ASP A 67 -2.38 -4.63 -16.14
CA ASP A 67 -1.54 -4.27 -17.28
C ASP A 67 -1.00 -2.83 -17.16
N HIS A 68 -1.81 -1.89 -16.67
CA HIS A 68 -1.36 -0.53 -16.39
C HIS A 68 -0.36 -0.48 -15.24
N VAL A 69 -0.60 -1.20 -14.16
CA VAL A 69 0.33 -1.30 -13.03
C VAL A 69 1.69 -1.83 -13.47
N ARG A 70 1.72 -2.88 -14.31
CA ARG A 70 2.97 -3.44 -14.84
C ARG A 70 3.67 -2.49 -15.79
N ALA A 71 2.93 -1.79 -16.66
CA ALA A 71 3.48 -0.79 -17.56
C ALA A 71 4.10 0.39 -16.78
N ASP A 72 3.41 0.88 -15.74
CA ASP A 72 3.90 1.95 -14.89
C ASP A 72 5.18 1.56 -14.16
N ALA A 73 5.24 0.36 -13.58
CA ALA A 73 6.44 -0.16 -12.94
C ALA A 73 7.62 -0.26 -13.92
N ALA A 74 7.40 -0.81 -15.10
CA ALA A 74 8.41 -0.94 -16.15
C ALA A 74 8.93 0.43 -16.61
N SER A 75 8.04 1.45 -16.71
CA SER A 75 8.40 2.80 -17.14
C SER A 75 9.40 3.50 -16.22
N ILE A 76 9.46 3.08 -14.96
CA ILE A 76 10.39 3.60 -13.94
C ILE A 76 11.48 2.58 -13.55
N GLY A 77 11.62 1.50 -14.34
CA GLY A 77 12.67 0.50 -14.16
C GLY A 77 12.51 -0.43 -12.97
N LEU A 78 11.29 -0.59 -12.45
CA LEU A 78 10.98 -1.52 -11.37
C LEU A 78 10.51 -2.87 -11.93
N ASP A 79 11.18 -3.95 -11.53
CA ASP A 79 10.77 -5.30 -11.84
C ASP A 79 9.74 -5.79 -10.81
N ILE A 80 8.54 -6.10 -11.30
CA ILE A 80 7.45 -6.69 -10.54
C ILE A 80 6.86 -7.93 -11.22
N ASP A 81 7.59 -8.57 -12.12
CA ASP A 81 7.09 -9.73 -12.89
C ASP A 81 6.68 -10.89 -11.98
N SER A 82 7.42 -11.11 -10.90
CA SER A 82 7.11 -12.14 -9.90
C SER A 82 6.07 -11.72 -8.86
N VAL A 83 5.64 -10.46 -8.86
CA VAL A 83 4.60 -9.96 -7.96
C VAL A 83 3.23 -10.46 -8.42
N LYS A 84 2.49 -11.12 -7.52
CA LYS A 84 1.10 -11.46 -7.78
C LYS A 84 0.25 -10.19 -7.67
N ILE A 85 -0.56 -9.93 -8.69
CA ILE A 85 -1.53 -8.82 -8.68
C ILE A 85 -2.94 -9.41 -8.58
N VAL A 86 -3.74 -8.86 -7.69
CA VAL A 86 -5.19 -9.09 -7.58
C VAL A 86 -5.84 -7.82 -8.08
N ASP A 87 -6.34 -7.89 -9.30
CA ASP A 87 -7.02 -6.79 -9.98
C ASP A 87 -8.50 -6.83 -9.62
N LEU A 88 -8.94 -5.85 -8.85
CA LEU A 88 -10.32 -5.66 -8.40
C LEU A 88 -10.94 -4.41 -9.03
N THR A 89 -10.39 -3.95 -10.16
CA THR A 89 -10.99 -2.84 -10.91
C THR A 89 -12.33 -3.27 -11.49
N PRO A 90 -13.33 -2.36 -11.52
CA PRO A 90 -14.62 -2.69 -12.10
C PRO A 90 -14.47 -3.10 -13.57
N PRO A 91 -15.03 -4.26 -13.98
CA PRO A 91 -14.95 -4.71 -15.35
C PRO A 91 -15.76 -3.79 -16.29
N PRO A 92 -15.31 -3.59 -17.54
CA PRO A 92 -15.99 -2.70 -18.50
C PRO A 92 -17.46 -3.02 -18.75
N GLU A 93 -17.84 -4.26 -18.53
CA GLU A 93 -19.20 -4.79 -18.72
C GLU A 93 -20.20 -4.11 -17.77
N ILE A 94 -19.79 -3.69 -16.59
CA ILE A 94 -20.63 -2.93 -15.65
C ILE A 94 -21.19 -1.65 -16.28
N PHE A 95 -20.43 -1.01 -17.16
CA PHE A 95 -20.89 0.19 -17.87
C PHE A 95 -21.90 -0.12 -18.97
N SER A 96 -21.81 -1.30 -19.59
CA SER A 96 -22.62 -1.69 -20.75
C SER A 96 -23.88 -2.51 -20.39
N GLU A 97 -23.91 -3.13 -19.22
CA GLU A 97 -25.06 -3.88 -18.76
C GLU A 97 -26.10 -2.95 -18.11
N ASN A 98 -27.36 -3.02 -18.62
CA ASN A 98 -28.51 -2.43 -17.95
C ASN A 98 -28.79 -3.26 -16.67
N GLN A 99 -28.15 -2.91 -15.57
CA GLN A 99 -28.43 -3.56 -14.30
C GLN A 99 -29.88 -3.30 -13.90
N THR A 100 -30.66 -4.34 -13.90
CA THR A 100 -31.97 -4.36 -13.25
C THR A 100 -31.70 -4.22 -11.75
N TYR A 101 -32.10 -3.12 -11.16
CA TYR A 101 -31.92 -2.84 -9.73
C TYR A 101 -32.54 -3.99 -8.92
N ASP A 102 -31.70 -4.82 -8.34
CA ASP A 102 -32.13 -5.80 -7.35
C ASP A 102 -32.38 -5.10 -6.02
N ILE A 103 -33.27 -5.65 -5.21
CA ILE A 103 -33.81 -5.05 -3.97
C ILE A 103 -32.72 -4.90 -2.88
N PHE A 104 -31.56 -5.51 -3.07
CA PHE A 104 -30.42 -5.45 -2.16
C PHE A 104 -29.48 -4.28 -2.52
N SER A 105 -28.93 -3.62 -1.51
CA SER A 105 -27.94 -2.57 -1.78
C SER A 105 -26.71 -3.21 -2.45
N PRO A 106 -26.17 -2.59 -3.52
CA PRO A 106 -24.99 -3.12 -4.22
C PRO A 106 -23.82 -3.45 -3.28
N ALA A 107 -23.62 -2.62 -2.25
CA ALA A 107 -22.56 -2.80 -1.26
C ALA A 107 -22.67 -4.09 -0.42
N GLU A 108 -23.88 -4.62 -0.21
CA GLU A 108 -24.07 -5.88 0.55
C GLU A 108 -23.86 -7.11 -0.34
N VAL A 109 -24.19 -7.01 -1.63
CA VAL A 109 -24.05 -8.10 -2.60
C VAL A 109 -22.57 -8.28 -3.01
N GLU A 110 -21.82 -7.21 -3.15
CA GLU A 110 -20.42 -7.24 -3.59
C GLU A 110 -19.42 -7.49 -2.47
N ARG A 111 -19.78 -7.20 -1.23
CA ARG A 111 -18.88 -7.28 -0.08
C ARG A 111 -18.32 -8.68 0.18
N GLU A 112 -19.17 -9.70 0.24
CA GLU A 112 -18.73 -11.05 0.56
C GLU A 112 -17.83 -11.66 -0.52
N PRO A 113 -18.16 -11.54 -1.81
CA PRO A 113 -17.29 -12.01 -2.88
C PRO A 113 -15.88 -11.35 -2.83
N LEU A 114 -15.82 -10.04 -2.73
CA LEU A 114 -14.56 -9.28 -2.69
C LEU A 114 -13.68 -9.63 -1.48
N THR A 115 -14.24 -9.66 -0.28
CA THR A 115 -13.47 -10.02 0.92
C THR A 115 -13.02 -11.48 0.90
N SER A 116 -13.82 -12.38 0.31
CA SER A 116 -13.48 -13.79 0.10
C SER A 116 -12.32 -13.93 -0.89
N GLU A 117 -12.37 -13.23 -2.01
CA GLU A 117 -11.33 -13.23 -3.04
C GLU A 117 -10.00 -12.71 -2.49
N ILE A 118 -10.00 -11.55 -1.85
CA ILE A 118 -8.82 -10.98 -1.20
C ILE A 118 -8.22 -11.97 -0.18
N SER A 119 -9.06 -12.51 0.70
CA SER A 119 -8.59 -13.42 1.74
C SER A 119 -8.04 -14.73 1.19
N LYS A 120 -8.63 -15.25 0.10
CA LYS A 120 -8.15 -16.42 -0.61
C LYS A 120 -6.81 -16.12 -1.29
N ALA A 121 -6.72 -15.01 -2.01
CA ALA A 121 -5.49 -14.61 -2.70
C ALA A 121 -4.29 -14.49 -1.74
N ILE A 122 -4.50 -13.91 -0.56
CA ILE A 122 -3.47 -13.77 0.48
C ILE A 122 -3.09 -15.14 1.05
N ARG A 123 -4.05 -16.02 1.36
CA ARG A 123 -3.76 -17.37 1.86
C ARG A 123 -2.99 -18.22 0.84
N ASP A 124 -3.40 -18.18 -0.42
CA ASP A 124 -2.78 -18.98 -1.49
C ASP A 124 -1.37 -18.50 -1.82
N ALA A 125 -1.16 -17.19 -1.85
CA ALA A 125 0.15 -16.60 -2.16
C ALA A 125 1.12 -16.71 -0.98
N THR A 126 0.63 -16.68 0.27
CA THR A 126 1.47 -16.57 1.49
C THR A 126 2.55 -15.50 1.35
N PRO A 127 2.18 -14.23 1.05
CA PRO A 127 3.14 -13.19 0.72
C PRO A 127 3.89 -12.71 1.96
N ALA A 128 5.17 -12.31 1.79
CA ALA A 128 5.91 -11.57 2.80
C ALA A 128 5.59 -10.06 2.76
N ARG A 129 5.18 -9.57 1.59
CA ARG A 129 4.82 -8.16 1.36
C ARG A 129 3.47 -8.05 0.69
N VAL A 130 2.65 -7.14 1.21
CA VAL A 130 1.33 -6.80 0.63
C VAL A 130 1.24 -5.29 0.45
N PHE A 131 0.79 -4.87 -0.72
CA PHE A 131 0.46 -3.48 -1.00
C PHE A 131 -0.98 -3.39 -1.51
N VAL A 132 -1.76 -2.43 -0.97
CA VAL A 132 -3.15 -2.18 -1.37
C VAL A 132 -3.29 -0.77 -1.90
N ASP A 133 -3.80 -0.62 -3.12
CA ASP A 133 -4.00 0.65 -3.82
C ASP A 133 -5.39 0.70 -4.51
N SER A 134 -6.32 1.49 -4.08
CA SER A 134 -6.34 2.36 -2.90
C SER A 134 -7.21 1.72 -1.79
N PHE A 135 -6.78 1.87 -0.54
CA PHE A 135 -7.53 1.35 0.61
C PHE A 135 -8.85 2.10 0.85
N ALA A 136 -9.03 3.27 0.22
CA ALA A 136 -10.27 4.03 0.28
C ALA A 136 -11.48 3.22 -0.19
N GLN A 137 -11.29 2.26 -1.12
CA GLN A 137 -12.36 1.40 -1.64
C GLN A 137 -12.97 0.48 -0.57
N PHE A 138 -12.23 0.16 0.48
CA PHE A 138 -12.79 -0.56 1.62
C PHE A 138 -13.93 0.20 2.33
N ARG A 139 -13.98 1.52 2.18
CA ARG A 139 -15.08 2.33 2.70
C ARG A 139 -16.40 2.02 2.00
N ALA A 140 -16.37 1.76 0.70
CA ALA A 140 -17.56 1.38 -0.07
C ALA A 140 -18.13 0.02 0.35
N LEU A 141 -17.31 -0.85 0.93
CA LEU A 141 -17.72 -2.16 1.45
C LEU A 141 -18.35 -2.10 2.85
N ALA A 142 -18.41 -0.94 3.47
CA ALA A 142 -18.89 -0.77 4.85
C ALA A 142 -20.17 0.06 4.89
N ALA A 143 -21.14 -0.35 5.71
CA ALA A 143 -22.40 0.35 5.88
C ALA A 143 -22.25 1.74 6.52
N ASP A 144 -21.26 1.91 7.39
CA ASP A 144 -20.96 3.17 8.09
C ASP A 144 -19.49 3.23 8.53
N ALA A 145 -19.09 4.34 9.14
CA ALA A 145 -17.73 4.56 9.62
C ALA A 145 -17.28 3.57 10.71
N PHE A 146 -18.18 3.06 11.54
CA PHE A 146 -17.87 2.07 12.57
C PHE A 146 -17.56 0.71 11.94
N HIS A 147 -18.40 0.28 11.00
CA HIS A 147 -18.20 -0.95 10.25
C HIS A 147 -16.92 -0.89 9.39
N TYR A 148 -16.66 0.25 8.73
CA TYR A 148 -15.41 0.48 8.01
C TYR A 148 -14.19 0.27 8.90
N ARG A 149 -14.18 0.91 10.07
CA ARG A 149 -13.05 0.78 11.00
C ARG A 149 -12.83 -0.66 11.46
N ARG A 150 -13.90 -1.38 11.78
CA ARG A 150 -13.82 -2.79 12.18
C ARG A 150 -13.30 -3.68 11.05
N LEU A 151 -13.77 -3.44 9.81
CA LEU A 151 -13.32 -4.14 8.63
C LEU A 151 -11.83 -3.90 8.38
N ALA A 152 -11.39 -2.64 8.44
CA ALA A 152 -9.99 -2.25 8.29
C ALA A 152 -9.10 -2.94 9.34
N GLN A 153 -9.46 -2.86 10.62
CA GLN A 153 -8.71 -3.50 11.71
C GLN A 153 -8.64 -5.01 11.53
N SER A 154 -9.76 -5.65 11.14
CA SER A 154 -9.81 -7.09 10.89
C SER A 154 -8.90 -7.48 9.72
N PHE A 155 -8.91 -6.71 8.64
CA PHE A 155 -8.04 -6.92 7.48
C PHE A 155 -6.56 -6.77 7.86
N PHE A 156 -6.17 -5.72 8.58
CA PHE A 156 -4.78 -5.51 9.02
C PHE A 156 -4.28 -6.67 9.88
N GLN A 157 -5.10 -7.12 10.83
CA GLN A 157 -4.76 -8.28 11.66
C GLN A 157 -4.68 -9.58 10.85
N PHE A 158 -5.58 -9.76 9.87
CA PHE A 158 -5.55 -10.93 9.01
C PHE A 158 -4.25 -11.02 8.24
N VAL A 159 -3.82 -9.93 7.58
CA VAL A 159 -2.59 -9.88 6.78
C VAL A 159 -1.35 -10.09 7.66
N THR A 160 -1.26 -9.40 8.81
CA THR A 160 -0.09 -9.51 9.69
C THR A 160 0.03 -10.88 10.36
N ARG A 161 -1.10 -11.56 10.64
CA ARG A 161 -1.09 -12.97 11.09
C ARG A 161 -0.56 -13.95 10.06
N GLN A 162 -0.64 -13.62 8.76
CA GLN A 162 0.02 -14.38 7.69
C GLN A 162 1.52 -14.06 7.59
N ARG A 163 2.07 -13.30 8.57
CA ARG A 163 3.47 -12.85 8.63
C ARG A 163 3.87 -11.88 7.50
N ALA A 164 2.90 -11.27 6.85
CA ALA A 164 3.15 -10.26 5.83
C ALA A 164 3.36 -8.86 6.44
N THR A 165 4.20 -8.06 5.81
CA THR A 165 4.30 -6.62 6.03
C THR A 165 3.36 -5.93 5.05
N LEU A 166 2.47 -5.08 5.55
CA LEU A 166 1.41 -4.44 4.78
C LEU A 166 1.67 -2.94 4.63
N ILE A 167 1.58 -2.45 3.40
CA ILE A 167 1.42 -1.02 3.11
C ILE A 167 0.04 -0.82 2.48
N VAL A 168 -0.70 0.18 2.94
CA VAL A 168 -1.96 0.62 2.32
C VAL A 168 -1.83 2.05 1.83
N ALA A 169 -2.21 2.30 0.57
CA ALA A 169 -2.33 3.66 0.03
C ALA A 169 -3.70 4.23 0.41
N CYS A 170 -3.71 5.43 0.97
CA CYS A 170 -4.91 6.15 1.41
C CYS A 170 -4.90 7.57 0.84
N ASP A 171 -6.07 8.13 0.59
CA ASP A 171 -6.18 9.54 0.16
C ASP A 171 -6.21 10.49 1.35
N ASP A 172 -6.63 9.99 2.51
CA ASP A 172 -6.70 10.73 3.76
C ASP A 172 -6.04 9.97 4.93
N CYS A 173 -6.04 10.57 6.10
CA CYS A 173 -5.45 10.00 7.31
C CYS A 173 -6.39 9.09 8.12
N ASP A 174 -7.55 8.71 7.58
CA ASP A 174 -8.57 7.95 8.34
C ASP A 174 -8.04 6.62 8.90
N CYS A 175 -7.15 5.93 8.16
CA CYS A 175 -6.52 4.69 8.64
C CYS A 175 -5.31 4.92 9.57
N ALA A 176 -4.85 6.16 9.74
CA ALA A 176 -3.63 6.48 10.52
C ALA A 176 -3.68 6.02 11.99
N ARG A 177 -4.87 5.94 12.58
CA ARG A 177 -5.06 5.54 13.99
C ARG A 177 -4.78 4.06 14.21
N ASP A 178 -5.13 3.24 13.23
CA ASP A 178 -5.20 1.78 13.37
C ASP A 178 -3.96 1.05 12.81
N VAL A 179 -3.03 1.77 12.17
CA VAL A 179 -1.77 1.24 11.62
C VAL A 179 -0.58 1.49 12.56
N ASP A 180 0.52 0.78 12.34
CA ASP A 180 1.75 0.90 13.13
C ASP A 180 2.63 2.07 12.70
N GLY A 181 2.62 2.42 11.42
CA GLY A 181 3.35 3.57 10.89
C GLY A 181 2.55 4.35 9.87
N VAL A 182 2.83 5.65 9.79
CA VAL A 182 2.14 6.59 8.90
C VAL A 182 3.19 7.42 8.17
N ILE A 183 3.17 7.32 6.86
CA ILE A 183 4.03 8.06 5.93
C ILE A 183 3.14 9.01 5.13
N GLN A 184 3.45 10.29 5.13
CA GLN A 184 2.74 11.29 4.37
C GLN A 184 3.58 11.76 3.19
N LEU A 185 2.96 11.81 2.02
CA LEU A 185 3.49 12.41 0.80
C LEU A 185 2.75 13.71 0.53
N GLU A 186 3.47 14.79 0.29
CA GLU A 186 2.90 16.11 0.06
C GLU A 186 3.44 16.74 -1.22
N PHE A 187 2.56 17.44 -1.93
CA PHE A 187 2.93 18.38 -2.97
C PHE A 187 3.21 19.73 -2.30
N ALA A 188 4.50 20.06 -2.15
CA ALA A 188 4.91 21.36 -1.64
C ALA A 188 5.63 22.11 -2.75
N HIS A 189 5.06 23.25 -3.21
CA HIS A 189 5.78 24.07 -4.19
C HIS A 189 7.10 24.59 -3.57
N PRO A 190 8.26 24.37 -4.17
CA PRO A 190 8.52 23.97 -5.57
C PRO A 190 8.75 22.47 -5.79
N GLY A 191 8.33 21.56 -4.92
CA GLY A 191 8.63 20.14 -5.08
C GLY A 191 7.66 19.23 -4.35
N ARG A 192 8.11 18.02 -4.06
CA ARG A 192 7.41 17.03 -3.24
C ARG A 192 8.19 16.79 -1.97
N THR A 193 7.48 16.52 -0.88
CA THR A 193 8.08 16.12 0.38
C THR A 193 7.46 14.84 0.91
N ILE A 194 8.23 14.13 1.71
CA ILE A 194 7.80 12.97 2.48
C ILE A 194 8.11 13.22 3.95
N ARG A 195 7.23 12.79 4.82
CA ARG A 195 7.47 12.78 6.26
C ARG A 195 6.88 11.55 6.93
N VAL A 196 7.50 11.10 7.99
CA VAL A 196 6.98 10.06 8.86
C VAL A 196 6.25 10.73 10.01
N LEU A 197 4.98 10.39 10.21
CA LEU A 197 4.15 10.95 11.29
C LEU A 197 4.04 10.03 12.50
N LYS A 198 4.22 8.73 12.26
CA LYS A 198 4.09 7.69 13.27
C LYS A 198 4.93 6.49 12.87
N PHE A 199 5.63 5.93 13.84
CA PHE A 199 6.39 4.69 13.63
C PHE A 199 6.51 3.94 14.95
N ARG A 200 5.59 3.02 15.21
CA ARG A 200 5.57 2.25 16.46
C ARG A 200 6.74 1.26 16.51
N GLY A 201 7.39 1.20 17.66
CA GLY A 201 8.44 0.22 17.95
C GLY A 201 9.82 0.58 17.42
N SER A 202 10.01 1.78 16.86
CA SER A 202 11.30 2.33 16.48
C SER A 202 11.26 3.86 16.51
N ASP A 203 12.42 4.47 16.57
CA ASP A 203 12.62 5.86 16.26
C ASP A 203 12.72 6.06 14.73
N PHE A 204 12.66 7.30 14.28
CA PHE A 204 12.78 7.72 12.88
C PHE A 204 13.31 9.16 12.82
N GLN A 205 13.80 9.56 11.65
CA GLN A 205 14.21 10.95 11.42
C GLN A 205 12.99 11.84 11.21
N PRO A 206 12.71 12.81 12.11
CA PRO A 206 11.56 13.69 11.99
C PRO A 206 11.78 14.76 10.91
N GLY A 207 10.69 15.42 10.50
CA GLY A 207 10.74 16.55 9.59
C GLY A 207 10.23 16.22 8.18
N HIS A 208 10.32 17.24 7.31
CA HIS A 208 9.97 17.11 5.89
C HIS A 208 11.24 16.83 5.10
N HIS A 209 11.27 15.74 4.38
CA HIS A 209 12.38 15.34 3.53
C HIS A 209 11.99 15.57 2.07
N GLN A 210 12.88 16.23 1.32
CA GLN A 210 12.66 16.45 -0.11
C GLN A 210 12.65 15.12 -0.86
N MET A 211 11.69 14.94 -1.76
CA MET A 211 11.64 13.79 -2.65
C MET A 211 11.43 14.22 -4.10
N ARG A 212 11.85 13.37 -5.03
CA ARG A 212 11.67 13.57 -6.47
C ARG A 212 11.05 12.31 -7.06
N LEU A 213 10.11 12.51 -7.96
CA LEU A 213 9.61 11.46 -8.85
C LEU A 213 10.36 11.60 -10.18
N THR A 214 11.09 10.56 -10.56
CA THR A 214 11.97 10.54 -11.73
C THR A 214 11.63 9.36 -12.64
N SER A 215 12.30 9.25 -13.78
CA SER A 215 12.23 8.05 -14.63
C SER A 215 12.77 6.76 -13.96
N SER A 216 13.38 6.88 -12.79
CA SER A 216 13.83 5.76 -11.95
C SER A 216 12.99 5.63 -10.68
N GLY A 217 11.74 6.10 -10.73
CA GLY A 217 10.82 6.09 -9.60
C GLY A 217 11.09 7.18 -8.57
N LEU A 218 10.79 6.88 -7.33
CA LEU A 218 10.83 7.79 -6.20
C LEU A 218 12.23 7.84 -5.58
N GLN A 219 12.80 9.02 -5.50
CA GLN A 219 14.14 9.25 -4.97
C GLN A 219 14.11 10.25 -3.82
N LEU A 220 14.80 9.91 -2.73
CA LEU A 220 15.08 10.80 -1.62
C LEU A 220 16.60 11.00 -1.53
N PRO A 221 17.10 12.24 -1.64
CA PRO A 221 18.51 12.53 -1.39
C PRO A 221 18.89 12.10 0.03
N LEU A 222 19.98 11.36 0.17
CA LEU A 222 20.58 11.16 1.49
C LEU A 222 21.11 12.51 1.95
N THR A 223 20.44 13.17 2.87
CA THR A 223 20.98 14.34 3.53
C THR A 223 22.15 13.87 4.38
N ALA A 224 23.36 14.37 4.10
CA ALA A 224 24.46 14.21 5.01
C ALA A 224 24.06 14.85 6.36
N ALA A 225 24.19 14.06 7.44
CA ALA A 225 23.94 14.50 8.80
C ALA A 225 24.92 15.60 9.22
#